data_b8f062f28e85e58701a3e58a66188307
#
_entry.id   b8f062f28e85e58701a3e58a66188307
#
_cell.length_a   1.000
_cell.length_b   1.000
_cell.length_c   1.000
_cell.angle_alpha   90.00
_cell.angle_beta   90.00
_cell.angle_gamma   90.00
#
_symmetry.space_group_name_H-M   'P 1'
#
loop_
_entity.id
_entity.type
_entity.pdbx_description
1 polymer ?
#
loop_
_entity_poly.entity_id
_entity_poly.type
_entity_poly.pdbx_seq_one_letter_code
_entity_poly.pdbx_strand_id
1 'polypeptide(L)'
;YNVGTAITANNTQGFDLSSSTSSGSLAYKRAINAISNPDEFDINLLVTPGVIHRLHSNITNHAISKVESRADALYIMDSAAVTDTVETVLETVKNLDTNYVATYYPWVLIPNRDSAIPVFVPPSVVLPGVISFNDQVAHEWFAPAGLNRGGLTSVLEAKTRLTHAERDDLYEGRVNPIASFPGQGVVVFGQKTLQSKPSALDRVNVRRLLIALRKFIASASRFLVFEQNTQ
;
A
#
# COMPACT_ATOMS: atom_id res chain seq x y z
N TYR A 1 -8.57 -5.11 12.03
CA TYR A 1 -7.59 -4.31 12.78
C TYR A 1 -8.07 -4.07 14.20
N ASN A 2 -7.32 -4.56 15.18
CA ASN A 2 -7.63 -4.32 16.59
C ASN A 2 -6.99 -3.01 17.05
N VAL A 3 -7.81 -2.01 17.33
CA VAL A 3 -7.37 -0.65 17.71
C VAL A 3 -7.08 -0.45 19.19
N GLY A 4 -7.30 -1.48 19.99
CA GLY A 4 -7.17 -1.38 21.46
C GLY A 4 -5.74 -1.46 21.99
N THR A 5 -4.75 -1.81 21.16
CA THR A 5 -3.37 -2.03 21.60
C THR A 5 -2.39 -1.34 20.68
N ALA A 6 -1.40 -0.65 21.25
CA ALA A 6 -0.34 -0.01 20.46
C ALA A 6 0.48 -1.06 19.69
N ILE A 7 0.79 -0.77 18.43
CA ILE A 7 1.64 -1.63 17.61
C ILE A 7 3.09 -1.45 18.01
N THR A 8 3.74 -2.55 18.37
CA THR A 8 5.16 -2.64 18.71
C THR A 8 5.81 -3.81 17.96
N ALA A 9 7.13 -3.94 17.99
CA ALA A 9 7.84 -5.03 17.30
C ALA A 9 7.34 -6.42 17.72
N ASN A 10 7.02 -6.61 19.01
CA ASN A 10 6.58 -7.88 19.60
C ASN A 10 5.07 -7.99 19.83
N ASN A 11 4.31 -6.98 19.46
CA ASN A 11 2.85 -7.03 19.56
C ASN A 11 2.18 -6.26 18.39
N THR A 12 1.73 -6.99 17.42
CA THR A 12 0.88 -6.49 16.34
C THR A 12 -0.43 -7.26 16.36
N GLN A 13 -1.49 -6.63 16.87
CA GLN A 13 -2.82 -7.22 16.93
C GLN A 13 -2.84 -8.60 17.62
N GLY A 14 -1.99 -8.79 18.65
CA GLY A 14 -1.86 -10.07 19.37
C GLY A 14 -0.79 -11.01 18.79
N PHE A 15 -0.12 -10.64 17.70
CA PHE A 15 0.96 -11.43 17.10
C PHE A 15 2.33 -10.84 17.43
N ASP A 16 3.27 -11.70 17.77
CA ASP A 16 4.69 -11.35 17.90
C ASP A 16 5.36 -11.46 16.53
N LEU A 17 5.87 -10.33 16.02
CA LEU A 17 6.59 -10.23 14.75
C LEU A 17 8.04 -9.77 14.93
N SER A 18 8.56 -9.80 16.16
CA SER A 18 9.89 -9.29 16.51
C SER A 18 11.04 -10.05 15.84
N SER A 19 10.85 -11.32 15.52
CA SER A 19 11.87 -12.13 14.84
C SER A 19 11.30 -12.88 13.63
N SER A 20 12.17 -13.31 12.73
CA SER A 20 11.77 -14.08 11.56
C SER A 20 11.22 -15.47 11.88
N THR A 21 11.44 -15.96 13.10
CA THR A 21 11.07 -17.29 13.60
C THR A 21 9.94 -17.26 14.61
N SER A 22 9.48 -16.08 15.04
CA SER A 22 8.34 -15.97 15.94
C SER A 22 7.08 -16.57 15.31
N SER A 23 6.18 -17.08 16.13
CA SER A 23 4.95 -17.75 15.66
C SER A 23 4.09 -16.84 14.79
N GLY A 24 3.98 -15.56 15.15
CA GLY A 24 3.28 -14.55 14.37
C GLY A 24 3.93 -14.32 12.99
N SER A 25 5.26 -14.19 12.95
CA SER A 25 5.99 -14.03 11.69
C SER A 25 5.81 -15.22 10.77
N LEU A 26 5.86 -16.43 11.30
CA LEU A 26 5.61 -17.65 10.51
C LEU A 26 4.18 -17.72 10.00
N ALA A 27 3.19 -17.32 10.81
CA ALA A 27 1.79 -17.28 10.41
C ALA A 27 1.56 -16.29 9.25
N TYR A 28 2.09 -15.06 9.36
CA TYR A 28 2.01 -14.06 8.28
C TYR A 28 2.71 -14.53 7.00
N LYS A 29 3.91 -15.09 7.11
CA LYS A 29 4.63 -15.64 5.93
C LYS A 29 3.87 -16.78 5.26
N ARG A 30 3.24 -17.67 6.04
CA ARG A 30 2.39 -18.73 5.50
C ARG A 30 1.16 -18.18 4.78
N ALA A 31 0.50 -17.17 5.36
CA ALA A 31 -0.64 -16.50 4.73
C ALA A 31 -0.25 -15.83 3.39
N ILE A 32 0.88 -15.11 3.37
CA ILE A 32 1.39 -14.47 2.16
C ILE A 32 1.79 -15.54 1.11
N ASN A 33 2.40 -16.65 1.55
CA ASN A 33 2.74 -17.75 0.64
C ASN A 33 1.50 -18.46 0.07
N ALA A 34 0.42 -18.58 0.85
CA ALA A 34 -0.83 -19.19 0.39
C ALA A 34 -1.43 -18.46 -0.82
N ILE A 35 -1.29 -17.12 -0.87
CA ILE A 35 -1.76 -16.31 -2.01
C ILE A 35 -0.68 -16.05 -3.06
N SER A 36 0.47 -16.73 -3.01
CA SER A 36 1.60 -16.46 -3.92
C SER A 36 1.42 -17.02 -5.33
N ASN A 37 0.50 -17.96 -5.53
CA ASN A 37 0.22 -18.54 -6.84
C ASN A 37 -0.80 -17.69 -7.62
N PRO A 38 -0.39 -17.03 -8.71
CA PRO A 38 -1.29 -16.20 -9.51
C PRO A 38 -2.36 -16.99 -10.28
N ASP A 39 -2.14 -18.28 -10.54
CA ASP A 39 -3.12 -19.13 -11.23
C ASP A 39 -4.28 -19.55 -10.30
N GLU A 40 -4.05 -19.55 -9.00
CA GLU A 40 -5.04 -19.94 -8.00
C GLU A 40 -5.79 -18.74 -7.42
N PHE A 41 -5.08 -17.63 -7.20
CA PHE A 41 -5.64 -16.42 -6.58
C PHE A 41 -5.42 -15.20 -7.46
N ASP A 42 -6.50 -14.68 -8.04
CA ASP A 42 -6.47 -13.39 -8.75
C ASP A 42 -6.61 -12.24 -7.74
N ILE A 43 -5.52 -11.54 -7.49
CA ILE A 43 -5.46 -10.38 -6.60
C ILE A 43 -4.85 -9.17 -7.33
N ASN A 44 -5.37 -7.97 -7.08
CA ASN A 44 -4.85 -6.72 -7.64
C ASN A 44 -4.05 -5.91 -6.60
N LEU A 45 -4.42 -6.05 -5.32
CA LEU A 45 -3.82 -5.33 -4.21
C LEU A 45 -3.48 -6.29 -3.08
N LEU A 46 -2.31 -6.11 -2.50
CA LEU A 46 -1.92 -6.70 -1.22
C LEU A 46 -1.86 -5.60 -0.17
N VAL A 47 -2.42 -5.84 1.00
CA VAL A 47 -2.33 -4.97 2.17
C VAL A 47 -2.04 -5.80 3.41
N THR A 48 -1.27 -5.26 4.33
CA THR A 48 -0.98 -5.89 5.63
C THR A 48 -1.18 -4.88 6.76
N PRO A 49 -2.44 -4.48 7.06
CA PRO A 49 -2.72 -3.45 8.05
C PRO A 49 -2.16 -3.82 9.41
N GLY A 50 -1.42 -2.89 10.03
CA GLY A 50 -0.77 -3.10 11.31
C GLY A 50 0.60 -3.76 11.26
N VAL A 51 1.08 -4.17 10.09
CA VAL A 51 2.47 -4.61 9.87
C VAL A 51 3.26 -3.42 9.34
N ILE A 52 4.09 -2.84 10.21
CA ILE A 52 4.85 -1.61 9.92
C ILE A 52 6.26 -1.98 9.46
N HIS A 53 6.69 -1.49 8.31
CA HIS A 53 8.00 -1.86 7.74
C HIS A 53 9.16 -1.61 8.70
N ARG A 54 9.19 -0.45 9.36
CA ARG A 54 10.23 -0.10 10.34
C ARG A 54 10.35 -1.10 11.50
N LEU A 55 9.22 -1.68 11.94
CA LEU A 55 9.16 -2.60 13.07
C LEU A 55 9.21 -4.07 12.66
N HIS A 56 8.68 -4.39 11.47
CA HIS A 56 8.41 -5.77 11.02
C HIS A 56 9.00 -6.02 9.63
N SER A 57 10.20 -5.53 9.35
CA SER A 57 10.85 -5.61 8.03
C SER A 57 10.95 -7.04 7.49
N ASN A 58 11.04 -8.04 8.36
CA ASN A 58 11.09 -9.45 7.96
C ASN A 58 9.81 -9.93 7.24
N ILE A 59 8.64 -9.37 7.57
CA ILE A 59 7.36 -9.70 6.94
C ILE A 59 7.15 -8.86 5.69
N THR A 60 7.40 -7.55 5.78
CA THR A 60 7.20 -6.65 4.64
C THR A 60 8.16 -6.96 3.51
N ASN A 61 9.43 -7.28 3.78
CA ASN A 61 10.38 -7.73 2.77
C ASN A 61 9.94 -9.05 2.11
N HIS A 62 9.36 -9.97 2.89
CA HIS A 62 8.78 -11.18 2.34
C HIS A 62 7.60 -10.89 1.42
N ALA A 63 6.71 -9.98 1.83
CA ALA A 63 5.58 -9.52 1.00
C ALA A 63 6.06 -8.84 -0.29
N ILE A 64 7.07 -7.96 -0.22
CA ILE A 64 7.70 -7.31 -1.38
C ILE A 64 8.19 -8.36 -2.37
N SER A 65 9.03 -9.31 -1.90
CA SER A 65 9.56 -10.38 -2.74
C SER A 65 8.45 -11.21 -3.43
N LYS A 66 7.33 -11.43 -2.74
CA LYS A 66 6.20 -12.18 -3.30
C LYS A 66 5.44 -11.39 -4.37
N VAL A 67 5.14 -10.11 -4.14
CA VAL A 67 4.46 -9.30 -5.17
C VAL A 67 5.35 -9.06 -6.39
N GLU A 68 6.65 -8.93 -6.22
CA GLU A 68 7.60 -8.86 -7.34
C GLU A 68 7.64 -10.15 -8.14
N SER A 69 7.68 -11.30 -7.48
CA SER A 69 7.65 -12.61 -8.15
C SER A 69 6.33 -12.85 -8.88
N ARG A 70 5.19 -12.50 -8.28
CA ARG A 70 3.88 -12.59 -8.93
C ARG A 70 3.76 -11.63 -10.11
N ALA A 71 4.24 -10.39 -9.93
CA ALA A 71 4.20 -9.29 -10.89
C ALA A 71 2.78 -8.94 -11.40
N ASP A 72 1.73 -9.29 -10.65
CA ASP A 72 0.32 -9.09 -10.97
C ASP A 72 -0.50 -8.41 -9.87
N ALA A 73 0.17 -7.92 -8.81
CA ALA A 73 -0.44 -7.18 -7.72
C ALA A 73 0.45 -6.02 -7.26
N LEU A 74 -0.18 -4.98 -6.70
CA LEU A 74 0.50 -3.86 -6.04
C LEU A 74 0.39 -4.04 -4.53
N TYR A 75 1.50 -3.87 -3.80
CA TYR A 75 1.51 -3.89 -2.34
C TYR A 75 1.44 -2.47 -1.77
N ILE A 76 0.45 -2.20 -0.94
CA ILE A 76 0.34 -0.97 -0.16
C ILE A 76 0.94 -1.24 1.21
N MET A 77 2.14 -0.72 1.44
CA MET A 77 2.93 -0.99 2.63
C MET A 77 2.83 0.17 3.61
N ASP A 78 2.63 -0.15 4.89
CA ASP A 78 2.76 0.83 5.96
C ASP A 78 4.23 0.95 6.37
N SER A 79 4.86 2.10 6.11
CA SER A 79 6.28 2.33 6.43
C SER A 79 6.49 2.81 7.86
N ALA A 80 5.52 3.55 8.41
CA ALA A 80 5.65 4.32 9.64
C ALA A 80 4.67 3.87 10.73
N ALA A 81 5.10 3.95 11.98
CA ALA A 81 4.23 3.87 13.16
C ALA A 81 3.48 5.21 13.36
N VAL A 82 2.44 5.19 14.19
CA VAL A 82 1.59 6.37 14.44
C VAL A 82 2.33 7.58 15.02
N THR A 83 3.47 7.35 15.67
CA THR A 83 4.30 8.38 16.32
C THR A 83 5.48 8.84 15.48
N ASP A 84 5.71 8.22 14.32
CA ASP A 84 6.89 8.52 13.49
C ASP A 84 6.77 9.87 12.80
N THR A 85 7.91 10.55 12.66
CA THR A 85 8.04 11.84 11.96
C THR A 85 8.31 11.63 10.47
N VAL A 86 8.20 12.70 9.68
CA VAL A 86 8.53 12.71 8.25
C VAL A 86 9.94 12.18 8.00
N GLU A 87 10.94 12.65 8.78
CA GLU A 87 12.32 12.23 8.67
C GLU A 87 12.50 10.72 8.90
N THR A 88 11.86 10.19 9.94
CA THR A 88 11.89 8.75 10.26
C THR A 88 11.31 7.90 9.12
N VAL A 89 10.24 8.36 8.52
CA VAL A 89 9.60 7.68 7.39
C VAL A 89 10.50 7.67 6.17
N LEU A 90 11.08 8.82 5.83
CA LEU A 90 12.00 8.95 4.69
C LEU A 90 13.23 8.04 4.85
N GLU A 91 13.84 8.01 6.03
CA GLU A 91 14.98 7.14 6.30
C GLU A 91 14.60 5.65 6.24
N THR A 92 13.39 5.30 6.67
CA THR A 92 12.87 3.92 6.62
C THR A 92 12.76 3.38 5.18
N VAL A 93 12.34 4.21 4.23
CA VAL A 93 12.11 3.78 2.84
C VAL A 93 13.29 4.03 1.90
N LYS A 94 14.31 4.75 2.36
CA LYS A 94 15.44 5.22 1.55
C LYS A 94 16.11 4.13 0.72
N ASN A 95 16.30 2.95 1.29
CA ASN A 95 17.00 1.83 0.67
C ASN A 95 16.08 0.87 -0.11
N LEU A 96 14.78 1.14 -0.12
CA LEU A 96 13.85 0.33 -0.90
C LEU A 96 13.84 0.80 -2.36
N ASP A 97 13.90 -0.13 -3.29
CA ASP A 97 13.83 0.13 -4.72
C ASP A 97 12.93 -0.91 -5.39
N THR A 98 11.66 -0.59 -5.54
CA THR A 98 10.68 -1.47 -6.16
C THR A 98 9.50 -0.68 -6.72
N ASN A 99 9.01 -1.09 -7.88
CA ASN A 99 7.83 -0.46 -8.49
C ASN A 99 6.53 -1.24 -8.22
N TYR A 100 6.59 -2.29 -7.41
CA TYR A 100 5.40 -3.06 -6.98
C TYR A 100 4.89 -2.66 -5.60
N VAL A 101 5.47 -1.64 -4.98
CA VAL A 101 5.10 -1.16 -3.65
C VAL A 101 4.84 0.33 -3.67
N ALA A 102 3.81 0.74 -2.97
CA ALA A 102 3.53 2.15 -2.65
C ALA A 102 3.35 2.30 -1.15
N THR A 103 3.82 3.41 -0.59
CA THR A 103 3.65 3.75 0.82
C THR A 103 3.09 5.15 0.97
N TYR A 104 2.38 5.38 2.07
CA TYR A 104 1.62 6.60 2.33
C TYR A 104 1.85 7.08 3.76
N TYR A 105 1.77 8.37 3.98
CA TYR A 105 1.93 9.02 5.28
C TYR A 105 1.08 10.30 5.35
N PRO A 106 0.51 10.67 6.49
CA PRO A 106 0.54 10.03 7.80
C PRO A 106 -0.61 9.03 8.03
N TRP A 107 -0.70 8.52 9.26
CA TRP A 107 -1.87 7.80 9.75
C TRP A 107 -3.10 8.68 9.74
N VAL A 108 -4.28 8.07 9.69
CA VAL A 108 -5.56 8.76 9.58
C VAL A 108 -6.52 8.34 10.69
N LEU A 109 -7.36 9.28 11.13
CA LEU A 109 -8.39 9.08 12.14
C LEU A 109 -9.69 8.66 11.47
N ILE A 110 -10.24 7.52 11.87
CA ILE A 110 -11.55 7.04 11.38
C ILE A 110 -12.53 6.88 12.54
N PRO A 111 -13.85 7.01 12.28
CA PRO A 111 -14.86 6.66 13.28
C PRO A 111 -14.79 5.17 13.59
N ASN A 112 -14.81 4.82 14.87
CA ASN A 112 -14.93 3.43 15.28
C ASN A 112 -16.41 3.06 15.39
N ARG A 113 -16.83 1.99 14.70
CA ARG A 113 -18.24 1.54 14.73
C ARG A 113 -18.63 0.85 16.03
N ASP A 114 -17.65 0.30 16.74
CA ASP A 114 -17.87 -0.46 17.96
C ASP A 114 -17.78 0.41 19.22
N SER A 115 -17.24 1.61 19.09
CA SER A 115 -17.13 2.59 20.17
C SER A 115 -17.32 4.01 19.64
N ALA A 116 -17.75 4.92 20.51
CA ALA A 116 -17.88 6.33 20.15
C ALA A 116 -16.53 7.06 19.99
N ILE A 117 -15.41 6.41 20.29
CA ILE A 117 -14.07 7.00 20.28
C ILE A 117 -13.42 6.71 18.93
N PRO A 118 -13.12 7.75 18.11
CA PRO A 118 -12.40 7.57 16.87
C PRO A 118 -10.99 6.99 17.09
N VAL A 119 -10.45 6.31 16.08
CA VAL A 119 -9.17 5.60 16.20
C VAL A 119 -8.26 5.92 15.04
N PHE A 120 -6.95 6.03 15.32
CA PHE A 120 -5.94 6.14 14.28
C PHE A 120 -5.66 4.78 13.65
N VAL A 121 -5.68 4.76 12.33
CA VAL A 121 -5.35 3.57 11.53
C VAL A 121 -4.27 3.89 10.51
N PRO A 122 -3.46 2.88 10.12
CA PRO A 122 -2.47 3.07 9.07
C PRO A 122 -3.14 3.27 7.71
N PRO A 123 -2.48 3.95 6.77
CA PRO A 123 -3.01 4.23 5.43
C PRO A 123 -3.52 3.00 4.68
N SER A 124 -2.89 1.84 4.84
CA SER A 124 -3.29 0.60 4.18
C SER A 124 -4.72 0.14 4.48
N VAL A 125 -5.34 0.63 5.55
CA VAL A 125 -6.75 0.35 5.89
C VAL A 125 -7.72 1.10 4.97
N VAL A 126 -7.39 2.33 4.58
CA VAL A 126 -8.31 3.22 3.85
C VAL A 126 -7.99 3.32 2.35
N LEU A 127 -6.75 3.11 1.97
CA LEU A 127 -6.29 3.23 0.58
C LEU A 127 -6.99 2.28 -0.40
N PRO A 128 -7.28 1.00 -0.06
CA PRO A 128 -8.03 0.12 -0.95
C PRO A 128 -9.40 0.69 -1.34
N GLY A 129 -10.06 1.42 -0.43
CA GLY A 129 -11.32 2.11 -0.71
C GLY A 129 -11.17 3.22 -1.75
N VAL A 130 -10.11 4.03 -1.65
CA VAL A 130 -9.80 5.09 -2.64
C VAL A 130 -9.50 4.49 -4.01
N ILE A 131 -8.71 3.42 -4.04
CA ILE A 131 -8.35 2.73 -5.28
C ILE A 131 -9.59 2.10 -5.92
N SER A 132 -10.42 1.42 -5.14
CA SER A 132 -11.67 0.83 -5.63
C SER A 132 -12.64 1.88 -6.16
N PHE A 133 -12.78 3.02 -5.47
CA PHE A 133 -13.58 4.13 -5.96
C PHE A 133 -13.06 4.68 -7.30
N ASN A 134 -11.73 4.89 -7.40
CA ASN A 134 -11.11 5.32 -8.65
C ASN A 134 -11.39 4.35 -9.81
N ASP A 135 -11.33 3.04 -9.55
CA ASP A 135 -11.57 2.01 -10.55
C ASP A 135 -13.03 1.97 -11.01
N GLN A 136 -13.98 2.28 -10.12
CA GLN A 136 -15.41 2.35 -10.44
C GLN A 136 -15.79 3.59 -11.25
N VAL A 137 -15.23 4.77 -10.92
CA VAL A 137 -15.60 6.05 -11.55
C VAL A 137 -14.78 6.40 -12.79
N ALA A 138 -13.63 5.72 -12.95
CA ALA A 138 -12.73 5.91 -14.07
C ALA A 138 -12.21 4.55 -14.54
N HIS A 139 -10.90 4.31 -14.47
CA HIS A 139 -10.28 3.03 -14.79
C HIS A 139 -9.06 2.80 -13.88
N GLU A 140 -8.57 1.55 -13.83
CA GLU A 140 -7.41 1.16 -13.01
C GLU A 140 -6.14 1.97 -13.31
N TRP A 141 -6.00 2.50 -14.53
CA TRP A 141 -4.85 3.30 -14.95
C TRP A 141 -4.99 4.80 -14.70
N PHE A 142 -6.07 5.24 -14.08
CA PHE A 142 -6.15 6.61 -13.59
C PHE A 142 -5.47 6.73 -12.23
N ALA A 143 -4.93 7.93 -11.95
CA ALA A 143 -4.26 8.21 -10.68
C ALA A 143 -5.26 8.18 -9.52
N PRO A 144 -5.12 7.29 -8.52
CA PRO A 144 -5.95 7.28 -7.33
C PRO A 144 -5.48 8.36 -6.33
N ALA A 145 -5.40 9.59 -6.78
CA ALA A 145 -4.89 10.73 -6.03
C ALA A 145 -5.51 12.05 -6.53
N GLY A 146 -5.31 13.10 -5.76
CA GLY A 146 -5.81 14.43 -6.06
C GLY A 146 -7.27 14.64 -5.63
N LEU A 147 -7.75 15.88 -5.77
CA LEU A 147 -9.04 16.31 -5.22
C LEU A 147 -10.25 15.58 -5.83
N ASN A 148 -10.14 15.12 -7.06
CA ASN A 148 -11.26 14.48 -7.76
C ASN A 148 -11.45 13.00 -7.41
N ARG A 149 -10.38 12.26 -7.12
CA ARG A 149 -10.41 10.81 -6.94
C ARG A 149 -9.68 10.30 -5.71
N GLY A 150 -8.85 11.14 -5.09
CA GLY A 150 -8.06 10.78 -3.90
C GLY A 150 -8.74 11.09 -2.56
N GLY A 151 -9.99 11.48 -2.55
CA GLY A 151 -10.72 11.86 -1.33
C GLY A 151 -10.92 10.67 -0.38
N LEU A 152 -10.58 10.87 0.88
CA LEU A 152 -10.75 9.90 1.97
C LEU A 152 -12.04 10.22 2.74
N THR A 153 -13.19 9.85 2.18
CA THR A 153 -14.51 10.21 2.72
C THR A 153 -14.83 9.57 4.08
N SER A 154 -14.18 8.47 4.43
CA SER A 154 -14.33 7.79 5.73
C SER A 154 -13.38 8.32 6.80
N VAL A 155 -12.50 9.26 6.47
CA VAL A 155 -11.48 9.79 7.36
C VAL A 155 -11.93 11.12 7.94
N LEU A 156 -11.77 11.28 9.25
CA LEU A 156 -12.09 12.52 9.97
C LEU A 156 -10.95 13.54 9.86
N GLU A 157 -9.72 13.08 10.11
CA GLU A 157 -8.51 13.90 10.00
C GLU A 157 -7.25 13.06 9.76
N ALA A 158 -6.18 13.70 9.28
CA ALA A 158 -4.85 13.13 9.25
C ALA A 158 -4.14 13.36 10.58
N LYS A 159 -3.35 12.39 11.05
CA LYS A 159 -2.59 12.45 12.31
C LYS A 159 -1.68 13.68 12.39
N THR A 160 -1.06 14.01 11.26
CA THR A 160 -0.16 15.17 11.13
C THR A 160 -0.64 16.03 9.98
N ARG A 161 -0.77 17.33 10.21
CA ARG A 161 -1.03 18.29 9.14
C ARG A 161 0.29 18.67 8.50
N LEU A 162 0.50 18.14 7.30
CA LEU A 162 1.71 18.36 6.53
C LEU A 162 1.72 19.75 5.93
N THR A 163 2.83 20.46 6.08
CA THR A 163 3.15 21.70 5.36
C THR A 163 3.40 21.40 3.89
N HIS A 164 3.51 22.45 3.07
CA HIS A 164 3.85 22.29 1.65
C HIS A 164 5.24 21.64 1.48
N ALA A 165 6.24 22.14 2.23
CA ALA A 165 7.60 21.61 2.18
C ALA A 165 7.68 20.15 2.58
N GLU A 166 7.05 19.76 3.69
CA GLU A 166 7.02 18.36 4.14
C GLU A 166 6.35 17.42 3.12
N ARG A 167 5.32 17.90 2.39
CA ARG A 167 4.69 17.11 1.32
C ARG A 167 5.62 16.93 0.13
N ASP A 168 6.40 17.97 -0.21
CA ASP A 168 7.38 17.90 -1.28
C ASP A 168 8.52 16.95 -0.90
N ASP A 169 9.05 17.04 0.32
CA ASP A 169 10.09 16.15 0.84
C ASP A 169 9.63 14.68 0.84
N LEU A 170 8.42 14.41 1.33
CA LEU A 170 7.81 13.08 1.29
C LEU A 170 7.70 12.56 -0.14
N TYR A 171 7.18 13.40 -1.04
CA TYR A 171 6.97 13.00 -2.42
C TYR A 171 8.28 12.78 -3.17
N GLU A 172 9.30 13.60 -2.95
CA GLU A 172 10.66 13.36 -3.47
C GLU A 172 11.25 12.07 -2.90
N GLY A 173 11.05 11.81 -1.62
CA GLY A 173 11.45 10.58 -0.95
C GLY A 173 10.59 9.35 -1.26
N ARG A 174 9.67 9.44 -2.25
CA ARG A 174 8.82 8.33 -2.72
C ARG A 174 7.77 7.86 -1.72
N VAL A 175 7.44 8.70 -0.75
CA VAL A 175 6.32 8.50 0.17
C VAL A 175 5.16 9.37 -0.27
N ASN A 176 4.00 8.80 -0.45
CA ASN A 176 2.82 9.52 -0.93
C ASN A 176 2.14 10.26 0.24
N PRO A 177 2.08 11.60 0.23
CA PRO A 177 1.46 12.34 1.30
C PRO A 177 -0.06 12.22 1.28
N ILE A 178 -0.65 12.12 2.47
CA ILE A 178 -2.07 12.31 2.72
C ILE A 178 -2.21 13.72 3.33
N ALA A 179 -2.90 14.60 2.62
CA ALA A 179 -2.98 16.00 2.97
C ALA A 179 -4.41 16.41 3.32
N SER A 180 -4.56 17.38 4.23
CA SER A 180 -5.84 17.99 4.56
C SER A 180 -5.93 19.35 3.89
N PHE A 181 -6.96 19.57 3.09
CA PHE A 181 -7.22 20.85 2.43
C PHE A 181 -8.50 21.49 2.98
N PRO A 182 -8.49 22.82 3.29
CA PRO A 182 -9.69 23.51 3.73
C PRO A 182 -10.83 23.36 2.70
N GLY A 183 -11.99 22.95 3.16
CA GLY A 183 -13.17 22.75 2.30
C GLY A 183 -13.16 21.49 1.41
N GLN A 184 -12.05 20.74 1.36
CA GLN A 184 -11.91 19.53 0.54
C GLN A 184 -11.71 18.25 1.38
N GLY A 185 -11.44 18.41 2.68
CA GLY A 185 -11.19 17.29 3.58
C GLY A 185 -9.80 16.67 3.44
N VAL A 186 -9.71 15.38 3.76
CA VAL A 186 -8.46 14.61 3.72
C VAL A 186 -8.36 13.90 2.37
N VAL A 187 -7.21 14.03 1.70
CA VAL A 187 -7.01 13.60 0.32
C VAL A 187 -5.65 12.93 0.17
N VAL A 188 -5.59 11.84 -0.58
CA VAL A 188 -4.34 11.25 -1.07
C VAL A 188 -3.74 12.21 -2.11
N PHE A 189 -2.54 12.73 -1.85
CA PHE A 189 -1.92 13.77 -2.70
C PHE A 189 -0.58 13.33 -3.29
N GLY A 190 -0.44 12.04 -3.56
CA GLY A 190 0.73 11.45 -4.23
C GLY A 190 0.40 10.08 -4.81
N GLN A 191 1.19 9.67 -5.80
CA GLN A 191 1.04 8.37 -6.49
C GLN A 191 2.36 7.79 -6.98
N LYS A 192 3.43 7.91 -6.17
CA LYS A 192 4.73 7.28 -6.48
C LYS A 192 4.79 5.85 -5.96
N THR A 193 5.49 5.01 -6.70
CA THR A 193 6.00 3.72 -6.20
C THR A 193 7.33 3.95 -5.48
N LEU A 194 7.87 2.92 -4.84
CA LEU A 194 9.19 3.00 -4.20
C LEU A 194 10.37 2.86 -5.17
N GLN A 195 10.14 2.94 -6.49
CA GLN A 195 11.21 2.89 -7.46
C GLN A 195 12.13 4.11 -7.36
N SER A 196 13.44 3.87 -7.23
CA SER A 196 14.44 4.93 -7.07
C SER A 196 14.80 5.61 -8.40
N LYS A 197 14.88 4.83 -9.49
CA LYS A 197 15.21 5.37 -10.82
C LYS A 197 13.98 6.00 -11.47
N PRO A 198 14.08 7.24 -11.99
CA PRO A 198 12.98 7.86 -12.73
C PRO A 198 12.61 7.01 -13.97
N SER A 199 11.35 6.60 -14.04
CA SER A 199 10.76 5.95 -15.21
C SER A 199 9.24 6.07 -15.14
N ALA A 200 8.53 5.65 -16.18
CA ALA A 200 7.07 5.61 -16.15
C ALA A 200 6.52 4.70 -15.00
N LEU A 201 7.31 3.71 -14.58
CA LEU A 201 6.95 2.76 -13.50
C LEU A 201 7.13 3.32 -12.09
N ASP A 202 7.68 4.53 -11.95
CA ASP A 202 7.73 5.23 -10.67
C ASP A 202 6.36 5.78 -10.25
N ARG A 203 5.31 5.57 -11.08
CA ARG A 203 3.92 5.98 -10.84
C ARG A 203 3.00 4.79 -10.61
N VAL A 204 2.17 4.89 -9.58
CA VAL A 204 1.21 3.85 -9.20
C VAL A 204 0.22 3.55 -10.33
N ASN A 205 -0.31 4.58 -10.99
CA ASN A 205 -1.26 4.39 -12.09
C ASN A 205 -0.66 3.63 -13.28
N VAL A 206 0.59 3.92 -13.66
CA VAL A 206 1.25 3.20 -14.76
C VAL A 206 1.59 1.77 -14.37
N ARG A 207 2.03 1.54 -13.12
CA ARG A 207 2.25 0.18 -12.63
C ARG A 207 0.95 -0.63 -12.64
N ARG A 208 -0.16 -0.05 -12.20
CA ARG A 208 -1.47 -0.70 -12.23
C ARG A 208 -1.96 -0.97 -13.67
N LEU A 209 -1.75 -0.04 -14.60
CA LEU A 209 -2.01 -0.26 -16.03
C LEU A 209 -1.27 -1.51 -16.53
N LEU A 210 0.04 -1.63 -16.24
CA LEU A 210 0.81 -2.78 -16.71
C LEU A 210 0.41 -4.10 -16.02
N ILE A 211 -0.04 -4.05 -14.77
CA ILE A 211 -0.62 -5.22 -14.08
C ILE A 211 -1.91 -5.65 -14.81
N ALA A 212 -2.82 -4.73 -15.09
CA ALA A 212 -4.08 -5.00 -15.80
C ALA A 212 -3.83 -5.55 -17.20
N LEU A 213 -2.93 -4.92 -17.98
CA LEU A 213 -2.56 -5.38 -19.32
C LEU A 213 -1.92 -6.77 -19.29
N ARG A 214 -1.04 -7.05 -18.35
CA ARG A 214 -0.44 -8.38 -18.19
C ARG A 214 -1.50 -9.45 -17.96
N LYS A 215 -2.43 -9.22 -17.05
CA LYS A 215 -3.54 -10.15 -16.77
C LYS A 215 -4.43 -10.36 -17.98
N PHE A 216 -4.79 -9.26 -18.64
CA PHE A 216 -5.60 -9.33 -19.86
C PHE A 216 -4.92 -10.15 -20.96
N ILE A 217 -3.64 -9.87 -21.25
CA ILE A 217 -2.87 -10.59 -22.27
C ILE A 217 -2.73 -12.06 -21.89
N ALA A 218 -2.39 -12.37 -20.63
CA ALA A 218 -2.25 -13.74 -20.16
C ALA A 218 -3.57 -14.53 -20.30
N SER A 219 -4.68 -13.92 -19.98
CA SER A 219 -6.01 -14.52 -20.13
C SER A 219 -6.38 -14.73 -21.60
N ALA A 220 -6.19 -13.71 -22.44
CA ALA A 220 -6.54 -13.75 -23.87
C ALA A 220 -5.64 -14.74 -24.65
N SER A 221 -4.35 -14.82 -24.30
CA SER A 221 -3.39 -15.70 -24.99
C SER A 221 -3.41 -17.15 -24.50
N ARG A 222 -4.11 -17.46 -23.41
CA ARG A 222 -4.21 -18.83 -22.86
C ARG A 222 -4.70 -19.86 -23.88
N PHE A 223 -5.61 -19.44 -24.75
CA PHE A 223 -6.18 -20.30 -25.80
C PHE A 223 -5.20 -20.58 -26.97
N LEU A 224 -4.12 -19.80 -27.07
CA LEU A 224 -3.11 -19.96 -28.12
C LEU A 224 -2.01 -20.94 -27.73
N VAL A 225 -2.01 -21.42 -26.47
CA VAL A 225 -1.03 -22.39 -25.98
C VAL A 225 -1.29 -23.71 -26.70
N PHE A 226 -0.25 -24.29 -27.30
CA PHE A 226 -0.27 -25.50 -28.14
C PHE A 226 -0.93 -25.37 -29.52
N GLU A 227 -1.39 -24.16 -29.91
CA GLU A 227 -1.85 -23.96 -31.29
C GLU A 227 -0.67 -23.85 -32.25
N GLN A 228 -0.91 -24.33 -33.49
CA GLN A 228 0.13 -24.28 -34.54
C GLN A 228 0.36 -22.82 -34.97
N ASN A 229 1.61 -22.43 -35.13
CA ASN A 229 1.99 -21.17 -35.72
C ASN A 229 1.72 -21.20 -37.23
N THR A 230 0.50 -20.90 -37.64
CA THR A 230 0.13 -20.76 -39.05
C THR A 230 0.37 -19.32 -39.51
N GLN A 231 1.07 -19.17 -40.65
CA GLN A 231 1.24 -17.89 -41.31
C GLN A 231 -0.09 -17.38 -41.86
#